data_8ab19ea98630e0ecb0d057ec93769f20
#
_entry.id   8ab19ea98630e0ecb0d057ec93769f20
#
_cell.length_a   1.000
_cell.length_b   1.000
_cell.length_c   1.000
_cell.angle_alpha   90.00
_cell.angle_beta   90.00
_cell.angle_gamma   90.00
#
_symmetry.space_group_name_H-M   'P 1'
#
loop_
_entity.id
_entity.type
_entity.pdbx_description
1 polymer ?
#
loop_
_entity_poly.entity_id
_entity_poly.type
_entity_poly.pdbx_seq_one_letter_code
_entity_poly.pdbx_strand_id
1 'polypeptide(L)'
;MFMHKILTVCVASSILLFAGSTYADAELFKKSNCMACHAVDQKRFGPSLKEVSAKYAGDNEAVDKLAKKIKAGGSGVWGQMPMPPQTQLSDADAKLLAEYALSIK
;
A
#
# COMPACT_ATOMS: atom_id res chain seq x y z
N MET A 1 -29.90 -12.86 55.77
CA MET A 1 -29.57 -13.73 54.60
C MET A 1 -29.64 -12.85 53.38
N PHE A 2 -28.51 -12.23 52.97
CA PHE A 2 -28.46 -11.34 51.83
C PHE A 2 -27.77 -12.07 50.67
N MET A 3 -28.56 -12.44 49.67
CA MET A 3 -28.02 -12.97 48.42
C MET A 3 -27.51 -11.82 47.56
N HIS A 4 -26.21 -11.70 47.48
CA HIS A 4 -25.56 -10.79 46.51
C HIS A 4 -25.59 -11.44 45.14
N LYS A 5 -26.45 -10.94 44.26
CA LYS A 5 -26.39 -11.28 42.83
C LYS A 5 -25.23 -10.56 42.20
N ILE A 6 -24.16 -11.30 41.94
CA ILE A 6 -23.04 -10.81 41.16
C ILE A 6 -23.49 -10.77 39.70
N LEU A 7 -23.70 -9.55 39.23
CA LEU A 7 -24.00 -9.31 37.82
C LEU A 7 -22.69 -9.35 37.03
N THR A 8 -22.42 -10.48 36.38
CA THR A 8 -21.26 -10.62 35.50
C THR A 8 -21.53 -9.84 34.22
N VAL A 9 -20.95 -8.67 34.10
CA VAL A 9 -20.96 -7.88 32.86
C VAL A 9 -19.96 -8.51 31.91
N CYS A 10 -20.45 -9.25 30.95
CA CYS A 10 -19.63 -9.69 29.80
C CYS A 10 -19.41 -8.49 28.89
N VAL A 11 -18.23 -7.87 29.01
CA VAL A 11 -17.76 -6.90 28.03
C VAL A 11 -17.35 -7.67 26.79
N ALA A 12 -18.22 -7.72 25.81
CA ALA A 12 -17.89 -8.23 24.49
C ALA A 12 -16.95 -7.20 23.82
N SER A 13 -15.65 -7.45 23.88
CA SER A 13 -14.67 -6.70 23.10
C SER A 13 -14.84 -7.02 21.63
N SER A 14 -15.53 -6.14 20.91
CA SER A 14 -15.63 -6.23 19.47
C SER A 14 -14.28 -5.90 18.88
N ILE A 15 -13.50 -6.93 18.55
CA ILE A 15 -12.27 -6.80 17.77
C ILE A 15 -12.68 -6.51 16.33
N LEU A 16 -12.64 -5.25 15.94
CA LEU A 16 -12.79 -4.84 14.54
C LEU A 16 -11.54 -5.30 13.79
N LEU A 17 -11.63 -6.46 13.16
CA LEU A 17 -10.64 -6.94 12.22
C LEU A 17 -10.77 -6.13 10.92
N PHE A 18 -9.86 -5.20 10.69
CA PHE A 18 -9.70 -4.55 9.39
C PHE A 18 -9.06 -5.54 8.41
N ALA A 19 -9.83 -6.54 7.98
CA ALA A 19 -9.43 -7.44 6.92
C ALA A 19 -10.04 -6.94 5.62
N GLY A 20 -9.26 -6.30 4.73
CA GLY A 20 -9.77 -5.94 3.42
C GLY A 20 -9.02 -4.87 2.64
N SER A 21 -8.08 -4.10 3.25
CA SER A 21 -7.39 -3.04 2.52
C SER A 21 -6.47 -3.57 1.43
N THR A 22 -5.77 -4.69 1.62
CA THR A 22 -4.83 -5.25 0.64
C THR A 22 -5.49 -5.69 -0.66
N TYR A 23 -6.70 -6.25 -0.61
CA TYR A 23 -7.42 -6.65 -1.82
C TYR A 23 -7.91 -5.43 -2.61
N ALA A 24 -8.47 -4.43 -1.92
CA ALA A 24 -8.92 -3.19 -2.53
C ALA A 24 -7.74 -2.43 -3.17
N ASP A 25 -6.56 -2.43 -2.52
CA ASP A 25 -5.35 -1.79 -3.01
C ASP A 25 -4.77 -2.51 -4.23
N ALA A 26 -4.84 -3.84 -4.27
CA ALA A 26 -4.46 -4.64 -5.43
C ALA A 26 -5.37 -4.35 -6.64
N GLU A 27 -6.68 -4.20 -6.42
CA GLU A 27 -7.62 -3.82 -7.46
C GLU A 27 -7.37 -2.39 -7.97
N LEU A 28 -7.07 -1.45 -7.07
CA LEU A 28 -6.71 -0.09 -7.45
C LEU A 28 -5.43 -0.07 -8.28
N PHE A 29 -4.42 -0.86 -7.92
CA PHE A 29 -3.18 -1.03 -8.68
C PHE A 29 -3.47 -1.51 -10.11
N LYS A 30 -4.35 -2.49 -10.26
CA LYS A 30 -4.76 -3.02 -11.54
C LYS A 30 -5.54 -1.99 -12.37
N LYS A 31 -6.52 -1.33 -11.76
CA LYS A 31 -7.35 -0.29 -12.42
C LYS A 31 -6.54 0.92 -12.85
N SER A 32 -5.48 1.24 -12.12
CA SER A 32 -4.60 2.38 -12.43
C SER A 32 -3.55 2.06 -13.49
N ASN A 33 -3.62 0.88 -14.10
CA ASN A 33 -2.74 0.44 -15.19
C ASN A 33 -1.26 0.33 -14.81
N CYS A 34 -0.96 0.17 -13.54
CA CYS A 34 0.42 0.04 -13.05
C CYS A 34 1.09 -1.24 -13.56
N MET A 35 0.30 -2.29 -13.80
CA MET A 35 0.81 -3.58 -14.28
C MET A 35 1.30 -3.55 -15.74
N ALA A 36 1.06 -2.47 -16.47
CA ALA A 36 1.67 -2.28 -17.78
C ALA A 36 3.19 -2.20 -17.72
N CYS A 37 3.73 -1.65 -16.62
CA CYS A 37 5.16 -1.45 -16.42
C CYS A 37 5.74 -2.16 -15.20
N HIS A 38 4.91 -2.55 -14.25
CA HIS A 38 5.33 -3.23 -13.01
C HIS A 38 4.71 -4.61 -12.88
N ALA A 39 5.49 -5.55 -12.40
CA ALA A 39 5.00 -6.85 -11.93
C ALA A 39 5.35 -7.01 -10.45
N VAL A 40 4.73 -7.97 -9.78
CA VAL A 40 4.99 -8.21 -8.35
C VAL A 40 6.43 -8.68 -8.13
N ASP A 41 6.90 -9.64 -8.91
CA ASP A 41 8.17 -10.34 -8.70
C ASP A 41 9.11 -10.33 -9.92
N GLN A 42 8.75 -9.64 -10.99
CA GLN A 42 9.57 -9.55 -12.19
C GLN A 42 9.77 -8.12 -12.62
N LYS A 43 11.00 -7.80 -13.02
CA LYS A 43 11.29 -6.53 -13.67
C LYS A 43 10.69 -6.51 -15.06
N ARG A 44 10.04 -5.41 -15.39
CA ARG A 44 9.55 -5.08 -16.72
C ARG A 44 10.15 -3.75 -17.18
N PHE A 45 9.36 -2.83 -17.67
CA PHE A 45 9.84 -1.46 -17.93
C PHE A 45 10.20 -0.74 -16.62
N GLY A 46 9.44 -0.99 -15.55
CA GLY A 46 9.76 -0.55 -14.22
C GLY A 46 10.26 -1.69 -13.32
N PRO A 47 10.74 -1.36 -12.11
CA PRO A 47 11.16 -2.36 -11.14
C PRO A 47 10.00 -3.25 -10.69
N SER A 48 10.30 -4.46 -10.24
CA SER A 48 9.30 -5.28 -9.56
C SER A 48 8.85 -4.61 -8.26
N LEU A 49 7.66 -4.91 -7.80
CA LEU A 49 7.19 -4.39 -6.51
C LEU A 49 8.02 -4.94 -5.35
N LYS A 50 8.54 -6.16 -5.47
CA LYS A 50 9.48 -6.74 -4.50
C LYS A 50 10.76 -5.92 -4.38
N GLU A 51 11.32 -5.50 -5.49
CA GLU A 51 12.52 -4.64 -5.50
C GLU A 51 12.23 -3.28 -4.87
N VAL A 52 11.07 -2.69 -5.18
CA VAL A 52 10.66 -1.42 -4.58
C VAL A 52 10.51 -1.57 -3.06
N SER A 53 9.81 -2.59 -2.61
CA SER A 53 9.62 -2.85 -1.18
C SER A 53 10.95 -3.07 -0.45
N ALA A 54 11.86 -3.83 -1.06
CA ALA A 54 13.17 -4.08 -0.48
C ALA A 54 14.03 -2.81 -0.39
N LYS A 55 13.98 -1.96 -1.43
CA LYS A 55 14.75 -0.70 -1.44
C LYS A 55 14.34 0.26 -0.32
N TYR A 56 13.06 0.33 -0.03
CA TYR A 56 12.52 1.25 0.97
C TYR A 56 12.29 0.61 2.34
N ALA A 57 12.75 -0.62 2.55
CA ALA A 57 12.63 -1.29 3.85
C ALA A 57 13.31 -0.46 4.94
N GLY A 58 12.59 -0.23 6.04
CA GLY A 58 13.08 0.57 7.17
C GLY A 58 13.02 2.08 7.00
N ASP A 59 12.57 2.58 5.85
CA ASP A 59 12.38 4.02 5.62
C ASP A 59 10.98 4.44 6.11
N ASN A 60 10.91 5.21 7.19
CA ASN A 60 9.66 5.68 7.77
C ASN A 60 8.89 6.65 6.85
N GLU A 61 9.56 7.24 5.87
CA GLU A 61 8.98 8.18 4.91
C GLU A 61 8.66 7.53 3.56
N ALA A 62 8.82 6.22 3.45
CA ALA A 62 8.69 5.49 2.18
C ALA A 62 7.33 5.71 1.52
N VAL A 63 6.24 5.65 2.28
CA VAL A 63 4.88 5.84 1.75
C VAL A 63 4.75 7.22 1.10
N ASP A 64 5.16 8.27 1.78
CA ASP A 64 5.05 9.64 1.28
C ASP A 64 5.95 9.87 0.06
N LYS A 65 7.17 9.35 0.09
CA LYS A 65 8.09 9.42 -1.04
C LYS A 65 7.54 8.73 -2.28
N LEU A 66 7.03 7.52 -2.12
CA LEU A 66 6.46 6.75 -3.22
C LEU A 66 5.15 7.36 -3.74
N ALA A 67 4.29 7.86 -2.86
CA ALA A 67 3.06 8.53 -3.28
C ALA A 67 3.37 9.75 -4.16
N LYS A 68 4.34 10.56 -3.77
CA LYS A 68 4.80 11.70 -4.58
C LYS A 68 5.40 11.22 -5.91
N LYS A 69 6.20 10.16 -5.90
CA LYS A 69 6.80 9.57 -7.09
C LYS A 69 5.75 9.07 -8.07
N ILE A 70 4.73 8.40 -7.59
CA ILE A 70 3.62 7.90 -8.41
C ILE A 70 2.93 9.06 -9.13
N LYS A 71 2.64 10.14 -8.44
CA LYS A 71 1.96 11.30 -9.03
C LYS A 71 2.85 12.09 -9.97
N ALA A 72 4.09 12.32 -9.60
CA ALA A 72 5.04 13.14 -10.36
C ALA A 72 5.76 12.37 -11.47
N GLY A 73 5.88 11.06 -11.34
CA GLY A 73 6.70 10.26 -12.25
C GLY A 73 8.18 10.60 -12.19
N GLY A 74 8.88 10.33 -13.28
CA GLY A 74 10.29 10.68 -13.43
C GLY A 74 11.21 9.48 -13.58
N SER A 75 12.50 9.74 -13.64
CA SER A 75 13.56 8.73 -13.85
C SER A 75 14.72 8.94 -12.88
N GLY A 76 15.68 8.05 -12.89
CA GLY A 76 16.95 8.17 -12.19
C GLY A 76 17.09 7.19 -11.01
N VAL A 77 16.06 6.97 -10.20
CA VAL A 77 16.14 6.04 -9.06
C VAL A 77 16.35 4.60 -9.51
N TRP A 78 15.68 4.21 -10.59
CA TRP A 78 15.71 2.85 -11.15
C TRP A 78 16.30 2.80 -12.56
N GLY A 79 17.08 3.82 -12.95
CA GLY A 79 17.65 3.94 -14.27
C GLY A 79 17.01 5.06 -15.10
N GLN A 80 17.23 5.02 -16.40
CA GLN A 80 16.85 6.09 -17.30
C GLN A 80 15.39 6.00 -17.80
N MET A 81 14.78 4.82 -17.74
CA MET A 81 13.40 4.63 -18.18
C MET A 81 12.47 5.46 -17.29
N PRO A 82 11.76 6.45 -17.85
CA PRO A 82 10.90 7.29 -17.05
C PRO A 82 9.59 6.58 -16.69
N MET A 83 9.14 6.79 -15.46
CA MET A 83 7.77 6.46 -15.06
C MET A 83 6.87 7.63 -15.44
N PRO A 84 5.79 7.43 -16.22
CA PRO A 84 4.85 8.50 -16.52
C PRO A 84 4.18 9.03 -15.25
N PRO A 85 3.93 10.34 -15.14
CA PRO A 85 3.19 10.89 -14.02
C PRO A 85 1.74 10.42 -14.02
N GLN A 86 1.22 10.04 -12.86
CA GLN A 86 -0.15 9.58 -12.68
C GLN A 86 -1.03 10.71 -12.14
N THR A 87 -1.27 11.72 -12.98
CA THR A 87 -1.95 12.95 -12.60
C THR A 87 -3.44 12.76 -12.31
N GLN A 88 -4.04 11.68 -12.79
CA GLN A 88 -5.45 11.32 -12.53
C GLN A 88 -5.71 10.80 -11.13
N LEU A 89 -4.67 10.39 -10.39
CA LEU A 89 -4.80 9.84 -9.05
C LEU A 89 -4.96 10.96 -8.02
N SER A 90 -5.86 10.75 -7.05
CA SER A 90 -5.90 11.57 -5.85
C SER A 90 -4.66 11.31 -4.97
N ASP A 91 -4.37 12.21 -4.05
CA ASP A 91 -3.30 12.00 -3.07
C ASP A 91 -3.57 10.77 -2.20
N ALA A 92 -4.84 10.54 -1.83
CA ALA A 92 -5.24 9.37 -1.07
C ALA A 92 -5.01 8.07 -1.84
N ASP A 93 -5.36 8.01 -3.11
CA ASP A 93 -5.16 6.84 -3.96
C ASP A 93 -3.67 6.57 -4.21
N ALA A 94 -2.88 7.61 -4.45
CA ALA A 94 -1.44 7.47 -4.60
C ALA A 94 -0.80 6.90 -3.32
N LYS A 95 -1.28 7.31 -2.16
CA LYS A 95 -0.83 6.77 -0.86
C LYS A 95 -1.19 5.29 -0.71
N LEU A 96 -2.41 4.90 -1.05
CA LEU A 96 -2.85 3.49 -1.02
C LEU A 96 -1.99 2.62 -1.95
N LEU A 97 -1.68 3.11 -3.14
CA LEU A 97 -0.82 2.40 -4.09
C LEU A 97 0.62 2.28 -3.58
N ALA A 98 1.15 3.30 -2.93
CA ALA A 98 2.45 3.25 -2.28
C ALA A 98 2.47 2.22 -1.15
N GLU A 99 1.46 2.21 -0.30
CA GLU A 99 1.31 1.22 0.78
C GLU A 99 1.23 -0.20 0.23
N TYR A 100 0.49 -0.40 -0.86
CA TYR A 100 0.40 -1.70 -1.53
C TYR A 100 1.77 -2.16 -2.03
N ALA A 101 2.49 -1.32 -2.76
CA ALA A 101 3.81 -1.66 -3.27
C ALA A 101 4.78 -2.05 -2.15
N LEU A 102 4.74 -1.33 -1.03
CA LEU A 102 5.59 -1.59 0.13
C LEU A 102 5.18 -2.83 0.94
N SER A 103 3.97 -3.32 0.76
CA SER A 103 3.48 -4.53 1.43
C SER A 103 3.98 -5.83 0.81
N ILE A 104 4.53 -5.77 -0.39
CA ILE A 104 5.01 -6.95 -1.12
C ILE A 104 6.32 -7.45 -0.50
N LYS A 105 6.41 -8.75 -0.30
CA LYS A 105 7.57 -9.43 0.30
C LYS A 105 8.16 -10.51 -0.59
#